data_554956ca6bc3a3b99376a8963748b793
#
_entry.id   554956ca6bc3a3b99376a8963748b793
#
_cell.length_a   1.000
_cell.length_b   1.000
_cell.length_c   1.000
_cell.angle_alpha   90.00
_cell.angle_beta   90.00
_cell.angle_gamma   90.00
#
_symmetry.space_group_name_H-M   'P 1'
#
loop_
_entity.id
_entity.type
_entity.pdbx_description
1 polymer ?
#
loop_
_entity_poly.entity_id
_entity_poly.type
_entity_poly.pdbx_seq_one_letter_code
_entity_poly.pdbx_strand_id
1 'polypeptide(L)'
;MHVPESKLRRLMKVLQCKQATFPQVYLGLPLSNVKLNLQAFVPLISKVDRQLFGWKALLLNHAGRLVLINSVLDGMPAHLMSALLLPAGTIEALDKRRRAFLWSGQATATGAQCLVAWDKVCLPKQDGGLGVKQISVQNACLLLKLLHRLHHPGDSSWAAWVRQRVDLHTLQGEVEGAHWDGLRTLLPAYRQLTSVSVKCGATTAFWEDRRLGAEPLCSRFPVLYSHVAKHGASVRDTVNHGILQYLVPRLNCQARSEFAAVQLAMNDWELEDGEDVRRSSLQSSDYHLVTSNIYKLATSLSNVCDSYNFVWQNHAPPKVKFFAWLLLQNRIQCSHNLKKKHVLDTDTCELCTRSTETADHLITGCPFAQCFWRHIGWNPAHIPPFDDLWRIEAQAGAPTRSLHTMILLCCWHLWNHCHDVVFRGMPPNLHRLLTACREATELWRWRLLAALRCELDYWRNVFFHVTYPKFCCTLLHEQPTKAM
;
A
#
# COMPACT_ATOMS: atom_id res chain seq x y z
N MET A 1 -14.87 9.30 -38.08
CA MET A 1 -15.14 10.20 -39.24
C MET A 1 -14.39 9.66 -40.44
N HIS A 2 -15.10 9.38 -41.50
CA HIS A 2 -14.50 8.94 -42.76
C HIS A 2 -14.23 10.18 -43.61
N VAL A 3 -12.95 10.57 -43.71
CA VAL A 3 -12.54 11.69 -44.57
C VAL A 3 -12.24 11.13 -45.95
N PRO A 4 -12.89 11.61 -47.05
CA PRO A 4 -12.58 11.16 -48.40
C PRO A 4 -11.10 11.35 -48.73
N GLU A 5 -10.53 10.42 -49.50
CA GLU A 5 -9.08 10.36 -49.73
C GLU A 5 -8.53 11.60 -50.46
N SER A 6 -9.35 12.19 -51.36
CA SER A 6 -9.01 13.44 -52.03
C SER A 6 -8.88 14.63 -51.04
N LYS A 7 -9.80 14.72 -50.07
CA LYS A 7 -9.78 15.73 -49.02
C LYS A 7 -8.62 15.50 -48.05
N LEU A 8 -8.32 14.24 -47.74
CA LEU A 8 -7.20 13.85 -46.88
C LEU A 8 -5.88 14.29 -47.50
N ARG A 9 -5.61 13.98 -48.76
CA ARG A 9 -4.40 14.41 -49.50
C ARG A 9 -4.23 15.95 -49.50
N ARG A 10 -5.35 16.68 -49.71
CA ARG A 10 -5.33 18.14 -49.66
C ARG A 10 -4.96 18.66 -48.24
N LEU A 11 -5.56 18.09 -47.22
CA LEU A 11 -5.24 18.45 -45.81
C LEU A 11 -3.77 18.14 -45.45
N MET A 12 -3.27 16.99 -45.86
CA MET A 12 -1.85 16.63 -45.62
C MET A 12 -0.88 17.61 -46.27
N LYS A 13 -1.20 18.08 -47.49
CA LYS A 13 -0.39 19.06 -48.22
C LYS A 13 -0.46 20.44 -47.56
N VAL A 14 -1.62 20.89 -47.09
CA VAL A 14 -1.82 22.20 -46.45
C VAL A 14 -1.18 22.21 -45.06
N LEU A 15 -1.37 21.14 -44.26
CA LEU A 15 -0.86 21.01 -42.87
C LEU A 15 0.56 20.52 -42.81
N GLN A 16 1.19 20.13 -43.92
CA GLN A 16 2.53 19.55 -44.00
C GLN A 16 2.73 18.38 -43.02
N CYS A 17 1.69 17.60 -42.74
CA CYS A 17 1.74 16.46 -41.82
C CYS A 17 1.62 15.13 -42.59
N LYS A 18 2.11 14.06 -41.95
CA LYS A 18 1.97 12.69 -42.45
C LYS A 18 0.73 12.04 -41.85
N GLN A 19 0.08 11.17 -42.64
CA GLN A 19 -0.93 10.28 -42.11
C GLN A 19 -0.28 9.23 -41.20
N ALA A 20 -0.90 8.98 -40.05
CA ALA A 20 -0.44 7.95 -39.13
C ALA A 20 -1.64 7.14 -38.61
N THR A 21 -1.36 5.90 -38.21
CA THR A 21 -2.34 4.99 -37.64
C THR A 21 -2.36 5.08 -36.11
N PHE A 22 -3.51 4.74 -35.52
CA PHE A 22 -3.60 4.61 -34.06
C PHE A 22 -2.96 3.29 -33.58
N PRO A 23 -2.43 3.26 -32.33
CA PRO A 23 -2.40 4.34 -31.33
C PRO A 23 -1.32 5.39 -31.62
N GLN A 24 -1.63 6.67 -31.36
CA GLN A 24 -0.70 7.78 -31.41
C GLN A 24 -0.34 8.24 -30.00
N VAL A 25 0.88 8.73 -29.79
CA VAL A 25 1.29 9.28 -28.48
C VAL A 25 1.12 10.79 -28.50
N TYR A 26 0.31 11.32 -27.59
CA TYR A 26 0.13 12.75 -27.38
C TYR A 26 0.38 13.09 -25.91
N LEU A 27 1.32 13.99 -25.65
CA LEU A 27 1.75 14.36 -24.30
C LEU A 27 2.09 13.15 -23.40
N GLY A 28 2.64 12.07 -23.98
CA GLY A 28 3.00 10.85 -23.28
C GLY A 28 1.84 9.88 -23.04
N LEU A 29 0.62 10.21 -23.50
CA LEU A 29 -0.56 9.35 -23.40
C LEU A 29 -0.81 8.65 -24.75
N PRO A 30 -1.09 7.34 -24.81
CA PRO A 30 -1.50 6.66 -26.02
C PRO A 30 -2.95 7.02 -26.32
N LEU A 31 -3.18 7.66 -27.48
CA LEU A 31 -4.50 7.94 -28.03
C LEU A 31 -4.88 6.82 -28.98
N SER A 32 -6.10 6.31 -28.89
CA SER A 32 -6.64 5.27 -29.76
C SER A 32 -8.14 5.44 -29.94
N ASN A 33 -8.61 5.00 -31.09
CA ASN A 33 -10.03 4.87 -31.41
C ASN A 33 -10.63 3.51 -30.98
N VAL A 34 -9.79 2.63 -30.44
CA VAL A 34 -10.17 1.31 -29.91
C VAL A 34 -9.63 1.13 -28.51
N LYS A 35 -10.11 0.11 -27.79
CA LYS A 35 -9.62 -0.22 -26.44
C LYS A 35 -8.12 -0.47 -26.48
N LEU A 36 -7.39 0.25 -25.62
CA LEU A 36 -5.94 0.10 -25.46
C LEU A 36 -5.60 -1.27 -24.85
N ASN A 37 -4.69 -1.97 -25.49
CA ASN A 37 -4.15 -3.24 -25.02
C ASN A 37 -2.73 -3.05 -24.40
N LEU A 38 -2.12 -4.13 -23.93
CA LEU A 38 -0.77 -4.11 -23.35
C LEU A 38 0.28 -3.47 -24.29
N GLN A 39 0.13 -3.65 -25.61
CA GLN A 39 1.09 -3.14 -26.60
C GLN A 39 1.21 -1.61 -26.56
N ALA A 40 0.12 -0.91 -26.29
CA ALA A 40 0.12 0.55 -26.16
C ALA A 40 0.94 1.04 -24.95
N PHE A 41 1.17 0.19 -23.96
CA PHE A 41 1.90 0.50 -22.73
C PHE A 41 3.34 -0.05 -22.71
N VAL A 42 3.81 -0.67 -23.81
CA VAL A 42 5.20 -1.12 -23.94
C VAL A 42 6.21 0.02 -23.70
N PRO A 43 5.99 1.26 -24.15
CA PRO A 43 6.91 2.36 -23.85
C PRO A 43 7.08 2.62 -22.34
N LEU A 44 6.00 2.53 -21.55
CA LEU A 44 6.07 2.64 -20.08
C LEU A 44 6.86 1.48 -19.50
N ILE A 45 6.57 0.24 -19.91
CA ILE A 45 7.25 -0.97 -19.44
C ILE A 45 8.74 -0.90 -19.76
N SER A 46 9.10 -0.51 -20.99
CA SER A 46 10.50 -0.34 -21.39
C SER A 46 11.22 0.78 -20.62
N LYS A 47 10.49 1.82 -20.19
CA LYS A 47 11.04 2.87 -19.32
C LYS A 47 11.36 2.30 -17.94
N VAL A 48 10.49 1.46 -17.38
CA VAL A 48 10.73 0.75 -16.12
C VAL A 48 11.93 -0.18 -16.26
N ASP A 49 12.01 -0.97 -17.33
CA ASP A 49 13.13 -1.89 -17.58
C ASP A 49 14.47 -1.15 -17.66
N ARG A 50 14.53 -0.03 -18.37
CA ARG A 50 15.75 0.80 -18.45
C ARG A 50 16.17 1.35 -17.09
N GLN A 51 15.21 1.75 -16.27
CA GLN A 51 15.50 2.25 -14.91
C GLN A 51 16.06 1.13 -14.03
N LEU A 52 15.44 -0.05 -14.08
CA LEU A 52 15.89 -1.22 -13.32
C LEU A 52 17.27 -1.70 -13.76
N PHE A 53 17.55 -1.69 -15.07
CA PHE A 53 18.85 -2.07 -15.62
C PHE A 53 19.97 -1.11 -15.20
N GLY A 54 19.67 0.19 -15.10
CA GLY A 54 20.63 1.21 -14.65
C GLY A 54 21.00 1.11 -13.16
N TRP A 55 20.20 0.43 -12.36
CA TRP A 55 20.47 0.28 -10.93
C TRP A 55 21.35 -0.95 -10.66
N LYS A 56 22.40 -0.75 -9.86
CA LYS A 56 23.22 -1.83 -9.33
C LYS A 56 22.47 -2.56 -8.19
N ALA A 57 21.35 -3.17 -8.53
CA ALA A 57 20.40 -3.77 -7.58
C ALA A 57 21.03 -4.84 -6.68
N LEU A 58 22.04 -5.56 -7.18
CA LEU A 58 22.77 -6.57 -6.42
C LEU A 58 23.58 -6.00 -5.25
N LEU A 59 23.93 -4.70 -5.30
CA LEU A 59 24.60 -4.00 -4.19
C LEU A 59 23.60 -3.53 -3.11
N LEU A 60 22.31 -3.58 -3.40
CA LEU A 60 21.25 -3.15 -2.48
C LEU A 60 20.67 -4.34 -1.75
N ASN A 61 20.51 -4.20 -0.43
CA ASN A 61 19.68 -5.12 0.33
C ASN A 61 18.18 -4.90 0.04
N HIS A 62 17.32 -5.81 0.49
CA HIS A 62 15.87 -5.75 0.25
C HIS A 62 15.24 -4.43 0.72
N ALA A 63 15.70 -3.86 1.85
CA ALA A 63 15.18 -2.59 2.33
C ALA A 63 15.53 -1.43 1.39
N GLY A 64 16.74 -1.41 0.82
CA GLY A 64 17.14 -0.43 -0.19
C GLY A 64 16.33 -0.57 -1.47
N ARG A 65 16.09 -1.80 -1.94
CA ARG A 65 15.22 -2.07 -3.10
C ARG A 65 13.79 -1.62 -2.85
N LEU A 66 13.24 -1.87 -1.65
CA LEU A 66 11.92 -1.41 -1.24
C LEU A 66 11.80 0.12 -1.30
N VAL A 67 12.82 0.85 -0.86
CA VAL A 67 12.85 2.31 -0.98
C VAL A 67 12.76 2.75 -2.44
N LEU A 68 13.51 2.14 -3.36
CA LEU A 68 13.46 2.48 -4.78
C LEU A 68 12.11 2.14 -5.43
N ILE A 69 11.48 1.03 -5.04
CA ILE A 69 10.12 0.71 -5.50
C ILE A 69 9.17 1.84 -5.11
N ASN A 70 9.12 2.19 -3.85
CA ASN A 70 8.16 3.17 -3.33
C ASN A 70 8.44 4.60 -3.81
N SER A 71 9.72 4.99 -3.98
CA SER A 71 10.09 6.35 -4.34
C SER A 71 10.14 6.61 -5.84
N VAL A 72 10.41 5.60 -6.66
CA VAL A 72 10.61 5.76 -8.10
C VAL A 72 9.61 4.93 -8.91
N LEU A 73 9.60 3.59 -8.74
CA LEU A 73 8.79 2.73 -9.61
C LEU A 73 7.28 2.98 -9.46
N ASP A 74 6.81 3.25 -8.24
CA ASP A 74 5.40 3.56 -7.97
C ASP A 74 4.95 4.89 -8.59
N GLY A 75 5.89 5.81 -8.82
CA GLY A 75 5.62 7.10 -9.46
C GLY A 75 5.63 7.06 -10.99
N MET A 76 6.33 6.12 -11.60
CA MET A 76 6.50 6.08 -13.05
C MET A 76 5.21 5.96 -13.87
N PRO A 77 4.21 5.13 -13.49
CA PRO A 77 2.95 5.03 -14.18
C PRO A 77 1.95 6.15 -13.82
N ALA A 78 2.25 7.01 -12.84
CA ALA A 78 1.26 7.95 -12.27
C ALA A 78 0.63 8.89 -13.31
N HIS A 79 1.42 9.37 -14.27
CA HIS A 79 0.92 10.23 -15.36
C HIS A 79 -0.14 9.50 -16.21
N LEU A 80 0.15 8.29 -16.63
CA LEU A 80 -0.81 7.46 -17.40
C LEU A 80 -2.04 7.10 -16.55
N MET A 81 -1.82 6.70 -15.29
CA MET A 81 -2.89 6.34 -14.35
C MET A 81 -3.83 7.50 -14.02
N SER A 82 -3.37 8.75 -14.11
CA SER A 82 -4.22 9.92 -13.86
C SER A 82 -5.20 10.21 -15.00
N ALA A 83 -4.96 9.65 -16.18
CA ALA A 83 -5.77 9.88 -17.38
C ALA A 83 -6.45 8.61 -17.91
N LEU A 84 -5.88 7.43 -17.65
CA LEU A 84 -6.33 6.16 -18.25
C LEU A 84 -6.49 5.06 -17.19
N LEU A 85 -7.50 4.23 -17.35
CA LEU A 85 -7.59 2.96 -16.62
C LEU A 85 -6.64 1.95 -17.29
N LEU A 86 -5.59 1.55 -16.57
CA LEU A 86 -4.62 0.62 -17.09
C LEU A 86 -5.22 -0.79 -17.24
N PRO A 87 -4.98 -1.48 -18.37
CA PRO A 87 -5.36 -2.88 -18.52
C PRO A 87 -4.69 -3.78 -17.47
N ALA A 88 -5.40 -4.82 -17.02
CA ALA A 88 -4.89 -5.78 -16.05
C ALA A 88 -3.52 -6.38 -16.45
N GLY A 89 -3.33 -6.69 -17.73
CA GLY A 89 -2.05 -7.18 -18.24
C GLY A 89 -0.89 -6.18 -18.11
N THR A 90 -1.18 -4.87 -18.19
CA THR A 90 -0.16 -3.83 -17.97
C THR A 90 0.21 -3.75 -16.48
N ILE A 91 -0.79 -3.82 -15.59
CA ILE A 91 -0.57 -3.82 -14.13
C ILE A 91 0.27 -5.04 -13.73
N GLU A 92 -0.10 -6.25 -14.20
CA GLU A 92 0.67 -7.47 -13.92
C GLU A 92 2.10 -7.40 -14.47
N ALA A 93 2.30 -6.84 -15.66
CA ALA A 93 3.64 -6.66 -16.22
C ALA A 93 4.52 -5.72 -15.38
N LEU A 94 3.94 -4.67 -14.79
CA LEU A 94 4.62 -3.77 -13.85
C LEU A 94 4.90 -4.46 -12.51
N ASP A 95 3.92 -5.17 -11.96
CA ASP A 95 4.05 -5.87 -10.68
C ASP A 95 5.04 -7.02 -10.75
N LYS A 96 5.09 -7.75 -11.87
CA LYS A 96 6.11 -8.77 -12.12
C LYS A 96 7.53 -8.21 -12.01
N ARG A 97 7.77 -7.01 -12.53
CA ARG A 97 9.07 -6.33 -12.47
C ARG A 97 9.39 -5.82 -11.06
N ARG A 98 8.44 -5.23 -10.38
CA ARG A 98 8.57 -4.74 -8.99
C ARG A 98 8.87 -5.90 -8.04
N ARG A 99 8.16 -7.01 -8.21
CA ARG A 99 8.34 -8.26 -7.46
C ARG A 99 9.73 -8.86 -7.70
N ALA A 100 10.14 -8.97 -8.96
CA ALA A 100 11.47 -9.47 -9.33
C ALA A 100 12.58 -8.59 -8.76
N PHE A 101 12.46 -7.28 -8.89
CA PHE A 101 13.44 -6.34 -8.34
C PHE A 101 13.53 -6.42 -6.81
N LEU A 102 12.39 -6.51 -6.10
CA LEU A 102 12.40 -6.64 -4.64
C LEU A 102 13.17 -7.89 -4.20
N TRP A 103 12.81 -9.03 -4.75
CA TRP A 103 13.26 -10.33 -4.23
C TRP A 103 14.61 -10.79 -4.80
N SER A 104 14.81 -10.70 -6.11
CA SER A 104 16.05 -11.15 -6.75
C SER A 104 17.05 -10.02 -7.05
N GLY A 105 16.58 -8.77 -7.16
CA GLY A 105 17.37 -7.66 -7.68
C GLY A 105 17.66 -7.78 -9.19
N GLN A 106 16.93 -8.64 -9.90
CA GLN A 106 17.08 -8.90 -11.32
C GLN A 106 15.77 -8.58 -12.07
N ALA A 107 15.79 -8.67 -13.39
CA ALA A 107 14.63 -8.43 -14.23
C ALA A 107 13.52 -9.49 -14.05
N THR A 108 13.91 -10.70 -13.64
CA THR A 108 13.00 -11.83 -13.40
C THR A 108 13.26 -12.45 -12.03
N ALA A 109 12.23 -13.05 -11.45
CA ALA A 109 12.35 -13.85 -10.23
C ALA A 109 11.54 -15.14 -10.41
N THR A 110 12.06 -16.24 -9.86
CA THR A 110 11.31 -17.49 -9.73
C THR A 110 10.38 -17.43 -8.51
N GLY A 111 9.34 -18.29 -8.47
CA GLY A 111 8.46 -18.39 -7.30
C GLY A 111 9.20 -18.70 -6.00
N ALA A 112 10.26 -19.53 -6.07
CA ALA A 112 11.09 -19.88 -4.92
C ALA A 112 11.88 -18.70 -4.32
N GLN A 113 12.19 -17.69 -5.12
CA GLN A 113 12.86 -16.46 -4.67
C GLN A 113 11.89 -15.49 -3.99
N CYS A 114 10.58 -15.55 -4.30
CA CYS A 114 9.57 -14.71 -3.69
C CYS A 114 9.23 -15.22 -2.29
N LEU A 115 9.69 -14.51 -1.26
CA LEU A 115 9.57 -14.96 0.13
C LEU A 115 8.14 -14.84 0.67
N VAL A 116 7.41 -13.82 0.26
CA VAL A 116 6.05 -13.51 0.72
C VAL A 116 5.17 -13.18 -0.49
N ALA A 117 3.89 -13.55 -0.42
CA ALA A 117 2.90 -13.23 -1.44
C ALA A 117 2.82 -11.72 -1.72
N TRP A 118 2.69 -11.35 -3.00
CA TRP A 118 2.74 -9.94 -3.43
C TRP A 118 1.63 -9.10 -2.82
N ASP A 119 0.45 -9.65 -2.70
CA ASP A 119 -0.69 -8.96 -2.08
C ASP A 119 -0.39 -8.58 -0.62
N LYS A 120 0.28 -9.48 0.13
CA LYS A 120 0.73 -9.20 1.50
C LYS A 120 1.84 -8.14 1.55
N VAL A 121 2.76 -8.14 0.58
CA VAL A 121 3.77 -7.08 0.42
C VAL A 121 3.12 -5.72 0.20
N CYS A 122 2.02 -5.69 -0.55
CA CYS A 122 1.29 -4.46 -0.88
C CYS A 122 0.36 -3.95 0.23
N LEU A 123 0.10 -4.72 1.28
CA LEU A 123 -0.67 -4.21 2.43
C LEU A 123 0.05 -3.03 3.09
N PRO A 124 -0.69 -2.09 3.68
CA PRO A 124 -0.13 -1.06 4.55
C PRO A 124 0.72 -1.68 5.67
N LYS A 125 1.72 -0.95 6.13
CA LYS A 125 2.58 -1.41 7.24
C LYS A 125 1.80 -1.69 8.52
N GLN A 126 0.80 -0.87 8.81
CA GLN A 126 -0.10 -1.06 9.95
C GLN A 126 -0.92 -2.35 9.86
N ASP A 127 -1.14 -2.86 8.64
CA ASP A 127 -1.89 -4.09 8.37
C ASP A 127 -0.93 -5.28 8.14
N GLY A 128 0.33 -5.15 8.54
CA GLY A 128 1.35 -6.21 8.47
C GLY A 128 2.07 -6.35 7.13
N GLY A 129 1.91 -5.39 6.19
CA GLY A 129 2.61 -5.36 4.91
C GLY A 129 3.88 -4.51 4.90
N LEU A 130 4.44 -4.30 3.69
CA LEU A 130 5.58 -3.42 3.45
C LEU A 130 5.18 -2.02 2.94
N GLY A 131 3.90 -1.80 2.64
CA GLY A 131 3.38 -0.54 2.14
C GLY A 131 3.77 -0.23 0.70
N VAL A 132 4.03 -1.26 -0.12
CA VAL A 132 4.16 -1.10 -1.57
C VAL A 132 2.79 -0.81 -2.15
N LYS A 133 2.68 0.18 -3.03
CA LYS A 133 1.38 0.57 -3.56
C LYS A 133 0.78 -0.51 -4.48
N GLN A 134 -0.50 -0.79 -4.31
CA GLN A 134 -1.30 -1.54 -5.28
C GLN A 134 -1.61 -0.65 -6.47
N ILE A 135 -1.02 -0.96 -7.63
CA ILE A 135 -1.15 -0.11 -8.84
C ILE A 135 -2.62 0.03 -9.26
N SER A 136 -3.41 -1.06 -9.20
CA SER A 136 -4.83 -1.05 -9.55
C SER A 136 -5.63 -0.07 -8.68
N VAL A 137 -5.44 -0.11 -7.36
CA VAL A 137 -6.11 0.79 -6.42
C VAL A 137 -5.64 2.23 -6.63
N GLN A 138 -4.33 2.45 -6.80
CA GLN A 138 -3.78 3.79 -7.06
C GLN A 138 -4.36 4.39 -8.35
N ASN A 139 -4.50 3.59 -9.42
CA ASN A 139 -5.11 4.02 -10.68
C ASN A 139 -6.59 4.42 -10.49
N ALA A 140 -7.38 3.59 -9.79
CA ALA A 140 -8.76 3.93 -9.46
C ALA A 140 -8.85 5.25 -8.65
N CYS A 141 -8.02 5.43 -7.64
CA CYS A 141 -7.99 6.66 -6.83
C CYS A 141 -7.67 7.92 -7.65
N LEU A 142 -6.76 7.82 -8.62
CA LEU A 142 -6.42 8.94 -9.50
C LEU A 142 -7.57 9.28 -10.45
N LEU A 143 -8.26 8.27 -10.99
CA LEU A 143 -9.43 8.47 -11.85
C LEU A 143 -10.66 8.98 -11.06
N LEU A 144 -10.84 8.57 -9.80
CA LEU A 144 -11.86 9.14 -8.91
C LEU A 144 -11.63 10.65 -8.68
N LYS A 145 -10.38 11.08 -8.58
CA LYS A 145 -10.03 12.51 -8.55
C LYS A 145 -10.38 13.21 -9.86
N LEU A 146 -10.20 12.54 -11.00
CA LEU A 146 -10.60 13.08 -12.32
C LEU A 146 -12.11 13.25 -12.40
N LEU A 147 -12.90 12.23 -11.97
CA LEU A 147 -14.37 12.32 -11.89
C LEU A 147 -14.83 13.49 -11.00
N HIS A 148 -14.17 13.69 -9.87
CA HIS A 148 -14.52 14.79 -8.97
C HIS A 148 -14.30 16.16 -9.63
N ARG A 149 -13.28 16.31 -10.46
CA ARG A 149 -13.05 17.54 -11.24
C ARG A 149 -14.15 17.81 -12.28
N LEU A 150 -14.85 16.81 -12.78
CA LEU A 150 -16.00 17.01 -13.64
C LEU A 150 -17.19 17.65 -12.91
N HIS A 151 -17.35 17.32 -11.62
CA HIS A 151 -18.40 17.91 -10.78
C HIS A 151 -17.99 19.27 -10.20
N HIS A 152 -16.69 19.60 -10.18
CA HIS A 152 -16.13 20.86 -9.68
C HIS A 152 -15.15 21.41 -10.74
N PRO A 153 -15.67 21.94 -11.87
CA PRO A 153 -14.84 22.30 -13.01
C PRO A 153 -13.89 23.48 -12.73
N GLY A 154 -14.24 24.40 -11.83
CA GLY A 154 -13.53 25.65 -11.69
C GLY A 154 -13.35 26.31 -13.07
N ASP A 155 -12.13 26.82 -13.36
CA ASP A 155 -11.78 27.42 -14.65
C ASP A 155 -11.35 26.40 -15.73
N SER A 156 -11.61 25.10 -15.52
CA SER A 156 -11.17 24.06 -16.43
C SER A 156 -12.02 23.98 -17.71
N SER A 157 -11.49 24.49 -18.82
CA SER A 157 -12.13 24.44 -20.15
C SER A 157 -12.49 23.02 -20.59
N TRP A 158 -11.64 22.03 -20.23
CA TRP A 158 -11.89 20.62 -20.49
C TRP A 158 -13.13 20.11 -19.74
N ALA A 159 -13.22 20.39 -18.45
CA ALA A 159 -14.35 19.95 -17.64
C ALA A 159 -15.67 20.60 -18.11
N ALA A 160 -15.64 21.88 -18.45
CA ALA A 160 -16.78 22.60 -19.01
C ALA A 160 -17.23 21.99 -20.36
N TRP A 161 -16.27 21.67 -21.24
CA TRP A 161 -16.56 21.03 -22.54
C TRP A 161 -17.21 19.63 -22.37
N VAL A 162 -16.72 18.82 -21.42
CA VAL A 162 -17.28 17.49 -21.13
C VAL A 162 -18.70 17.61 -20.58
N ARG A 163 -18.93 18.52 -19.62
CA ARG A 163 -20.27 18.75 -19.00
C ARG A 163 -21.36 19.12 -19.99
N GLN A 164 -21.02 19.72 -21.12
CA GLN A 164 -21.98 20.04 -22.19
C GLN A 164 -22.38 18.82 -23.04
N ARG A 165 -21.63 17.69 -22.94
CA ARG A 165 -21.77 16.51 -23.82
C ARG A 165 -22.07 15.22 -23.10
N VAL A 166 -22.02 15.24 -21.78
CA VAL A 166 -22.17 14.04 -20.95
C VAL A 166 -23.04 14.37 -19.75
N ASP A 167 -24.03 13.53 -19.50
CA ASP A 167 -24.84 13.58 -18.27
C ASP A 167 -23.99 13.09 -17.10
N LEU A 168 -23.65 13.99 -16.18
CA LEU A 168 -22.73 13.68 -15.08
C LEU A 168 -23.25 12.60 -14.12
N HIS A 169 -24.56 12.44 -14.02
CA HIS A 169 -25.16 11.41 -13.16
C HIS A 169 -25.02 9.99 -13.71
N THR A 170 -24.83 9.81 -15.04
CA THR A 170 -24.64 8.49 -15.69
C THR A 170 -23.32 8.36 -16.40
N LEU A 171 -22.65 9.46 -16.72
CA LEU A 171 -21.53 9.58 -17.67
C LEU A 171 -21.87 9.05 -19.06
N GLN A 172 -23.14 9.13 -19.48
CA GLN A 172 -23.61 8.85 -20.84
C GLN A 172 -23.77 10.14 -21.62
N GLY A 173 -23.70 10.07 -22.93
CA GLY A 173 -23.86 11.22 -23.83
C GLY A 173 -23.09 11.08 -25.13
N GLU A 174 -22.65 12.20 -25.69
CA GLU A 174 -21.96 12.25 -27.00
C GLU A 174 -20.53 11.71 -26.96
N VAL A 175 -19.97 11.44 -25.76
CA VAL A 175 -18.59 10.99 -25.60
C VAL A 175 -18.57 9.50 -25.26
N GLU A 176 -17.98 8.71 -26.15
CA GLU A 176 -17.91 7.26 -26.07
C GLU A 176 -16.46 6.76 -26.04
N GLY A 177 -16.28 5.46 -25.74
CA GLY A 177 -15.03 4.74 -25.81
C GLY A 177 -14.55 4.19 -24.47
N ALA A 178 -13.53 3.34 -24.56
CA ALA A 178 -13.02 2.55 -23.41
C ALA A 178 -12.60 3.38 -22.19
N HIS A 179 -12.20 4.63 -22.38
CA HIS A 179 -11.87 5.54 -21.27
C HIS A 179 -13.13 5.87 -20.45
N TRP A 180 -14.23 6.22 -21.11
CA TRP A 180 -15.52 6.54 -20.48
C TRP A 180 -16.14 5.31 -19.84
N ASP A 181 -16.02 4.14 -20.47
CA ASP A 181 -16.42 2.87 -19.85
C ASP A 181 -15.65 2.61 -18.55
N GLY A 182 -14.34 2.87 -18.56
CA GLY A 182 -13.53 2.81 -17.35
C GLY A 182 -13.98 3.77 -16.24
N LEU A 183 -14.33 5.01 -16.57
CA LEU A 183 -14.87 5.97 -15.61
C LEU A 183 -16.26 5.57 -15.10
N ARG A 184 -17.13 5.04 -15.97
CA ARG A 184 -18.45 4.50 -15.58
C ARG A 184 -18.33 3.37 -14.57
N THR A 185 -17.34 2.47 -14.71
CA THR A 185 -17.10 1.40 -13.73
C THR A 185 -16.70 1.92 -12.35
N LEU A 186 -16.14 3.12 -12.25
CA LEU A 186 -15.75 3.77 -10.98
C LEU A 186 -16.88 4.63 -10.38
N LEU A 187 -17.94 4.90 -11.12
CA LEU A 187 -19.03 5.77 -10.67
C LEU A 187 -19.71 5.28 -9.37
N PRO A 188 -20.00 3.98 -9.17
CA PRO A 188 -20.55 3.49 -7.91
C PRO A 188 -19.63 3.78 -6.70
N ALA A 189 -18.33 3.55 -6.84
CA ALA A 189 -17.34 3.85 -5.80
C ALA A 189 -17.26 5.36 -5.53
N TYR A 190 -17.30 6.19 -6.57
CA TYR A 190 -17.33 7.65 -6.45
C TYR A 190 -18.54 8.14 -5.65
N ARG A 191 -19.73 7.57 -5.94
CA ARG A 191 -20.97 7.90 -5.22
C ARG A 191 -20.91 7.53 -3.73
N GLN A 192 -20.25 6.41 -3.40
CA GLN A 192 -20.05 6.02 -2.00
C GLN A 192 -19.13 6.98 -1.23
N LEU A 193 -18.18 7.62 -1.92
CA LEU A 193 -17.23 8.56 -1.32
C LEU A 193 -17.77 9.98 -1.20
N THR A 194 -18.91 10.27 -1.82
CA THR A 194 -19.46 11.63 -1.92
C THR A 194 -20.90 11.72 -1.45
N SER A 195 -21.31 12.90 -1.03
CA SER A 195 -22.71 13.28 -0.78
C SER A 195 -23.07 14.52 -1.60
N VAL A 196 -24.33 14.66 -1.96
CA VAL A 196 -24.79 15.75 -2.82
C VAL A 196 -25.78 16.64 -2.08
N SER A 197 -25.51 17.94 -2.09
CA SER A 197 -26.50 18.98 -1.79
C SER A 197 -27.18 19.31 -3.11
N VAL A 198 -28.42 18.86 -3.28
CA VAL A 198 -29.19 19.04 -4.51
C VAL A 198 -29.70 20.46 -4.60
N LYS A 199 -29.57 21.07 -5.79
CA LYS A 199 -30.23 22.30 -6.18
C LYS A 199 -31.11 22.08 -7.39
N CYS A 200 -30.52 22.11 -8.60
CA CYS A 200 -31.28 21.84 -9.80
C CYS A 200 -31.53 20.35 -10.08
N GLY A 201 -30.84 19.44 -9.42
CA GLY A 201 -30.99 17.99 -9.54
C GLY A 201 -30.54 17.36 -10.86
N ALA A 202 -29.90 18.14 -11.75
CA ALA A 202 -29.52 17.63 -13.06
C ALA A 202 -28.31 16.69 -13.05
N THR A 203 -27.39 16.90 -12.11
CA THR A 203 -26.15 16.13 -12.02
C THR A 203 -26.19 15.03 -10.97
N THR A 204 -27.35 14.85 -10.32
CA THR A 204 -27.55 13.92 -9.21
C THR A 204 -28.41 12.75 -9.66
N ALA A 205 -27.91 11.53 -9.52
CA ALA A 205 -28.69 10.31 -9.75
C ALA A 205 -29.76 10.12 -8.67
N PHE A 206 -30.99 9.83 -9.09
CA PHE A 206 -32.09 9.72 -8.14
C PHE A 206 -31.92 8.60 -7.12
N TRP A 207 -31.54 7.42 -7.57
CA TRP A 207 -31.48 6.24 -6.71
C TRP A 207 -30.14 6.05 -6.01
N GLU A 208 -29.04 6.35 -6.69
CA GLU A 208 -27.72 5.89 -6.29
C GLU A 208 -26.90 6.95 -5.56
N ASP A 209 -27.24 8.24 -5.66
CA ASP A 209 -26.53 9.31 -4.95
C ASP A 209 -27.00 9.50 -3.53
N ARG A 210 -26.04 9.73 -2.63
CA ARG A 210 -26.31 10.07 -1.23
C ARG A 210 -26.72 11.53 -1.11
N ARG A 211 -27.91 11.80 -0.64
CA ARG A 211 -28.44 13.17 -0.44
C ARG A 211 -29.30 13.36 0.81
N LEU A 212 -30.13 12.40 1.13
CA LEU A 212 -31.06 12.43 2.28
C LEU A 212 -30.55 11.54 3.41
N GLY A 213 -29.48 11.95 4.08
CA GLY A 213 -28.86 11.15 5.14
C GLY A 213 -27.65 10.35 4.67
N ALA A 214 -27.28 9.30 5.41
CA ALA A 214 -26.06 8.53 5.17
C ALA A 214 -26.17 7.53 4.01
N GLU A 215 -27.38 7.09 3.62
CA GLU A 215 -27.60 6.02 2.66
C GLU A 215 -28.33 6.50 1.38
N PRO A 216 -27.99 5.96 0.19
CA PRO A 216 -28.70 6.23 -1.03
C PRO A 216 -30.08 5.53 -1.02
N LEU A 217 -31.03 6.03 -1.83
CA LEU A 217 -32.39 5.46 -1.87
C LEU A 217 -32.43 4.01 -2.34
N CYS A 218 -31.53 3.59 -3.24
CA CYS A 218 -31.44 2.19 -3.68
C CYS A 218 -31.11 1.23 -2.52
N SER A 219 -30.34 1.66 -1.51
CA SER A 219 -30.04 0.85 -0.31
C SER A 219 -31.16 0.93 0.72
N ARG A 220 -31.80 2.08 0.84
CA ARG A 220 -32.89 2.30 1.79
C ARG A 220 -34.20 1.63 1.35
N PHE A 221 -34.44 1.55 0.04
CA PHE A 221 -35.64 0.98 -0.58
C PHE A 221 -35.30 -0.07 -1.64
N PRO A 222 -34.68 -1.20 -1.25
CA PRO A 222 -34.11 -2.16 -2.18
C PRO A 222 -35.17 -2.91 -2.98
N VAL A 223 -36.37 -3.16 -2.41
CA VAL A 223 -37.45 -3.85 -3.11
C VAL A 223 -38.03 -2.97 -4.21
N LEU A 224 -38.29 -1.69 -3.93
CA LEU A 224 -38.73 -0.75 -4.95
C LEU A 224 -37.65 -0.55 -6.05
N TYR A 225 -36.39 -0.45 -5.65
CA TYR A 225 -35.28 -0.31 -6.59
C TYR A 225 -35.18 -1.51 -7.56
N SER A 226 -35.50 -2.73 -7.10
CA SER A 226 -35.54 -3.90 -7.97
C SER A 226 -36.65 -3.85 -9.03
N HIS A 227 -37.64 -2.96 -8.88
CA HIS A 227 -38.73 -2.68 -9.81
C HIS A 227 -38.45 -1.49 -10.74
N VAL A 228 -37.22 -0.93 -10.71
CA VAL A 228 -36.84 0.15 -11.64
C VAL A 228 -36.60 -0.43 -13.03
N ALA A 229 -37.40 -0.01 -14.01
CA ALA A 229 -37.28 -0.43 -15.39
C ALA A 229 -36.30 0.43 -16.19
N LYS A 230 -36.20 1.73 -15.85
CA LYS A 230 -35.30 2.68 -16.49
C LYS A 230 -34.31 3.24 -15.44
N HIS A 231 -33.12 2.67 -15.39
CA HIS A 231 -32.05 3.16 -14.55
C HIS A 231 -31.44 4.46 -15.09
N GLY A 232 -30.81 5.23 -14.22
CA GLY A 232 -30.08 6.44 -14.59
C GLY A 232 -30.96 7.70 -14.68
N ALA A 233 -32.11 7.75 -14.01
CA ALA A 233 -32.88 8.97 -13.87
C ALA A 233 -32.16 9.97 -12.95
N SER A 234 -32.13 11.26 -13.36
CA SER A 234 -31.69 12.34 -12.48
C SER A 234 -32.79 12.72 -11.48
N VAL A 235 -32.40 13.44 -10.43
CA VAL A 235 -33.38 14.00 -9.49
C VAL A 235 -34.32 14.95 -10.21
N ARG A 236 -33.80 15.81 -11.08
CA ARG A 236 -34.60 16.72 -11.93
C ARG A 236 -35.64 15.97 -12.75
N ASP A 237 -35.22 14.92 -13.45
CA ASP A 237 -36.13 14.16 -14.29
C ASP A 237 -37.21 13.48 -13.48
N THR A 238 -36.87 12.95 -12.31
CA THR A 238 -37.82 12.24 -11.45
C THR A 238 -38.83 13.21 -10.79
N VAL A 239 -38.40 14.40 -10.41
CA VAL A 239 -39.29 15.44 -9.85
C VAL A 239 -40.23 15.97 -10.94
N ASN A 240 -39.73 16.28 -12.14
CA ASN A 240 -40.50 16.87 -13.21
C ASN A 240 -41.51 15.91 -13.86
N HIS A 241 -41.13 14.63 -13.99
CA HIS A 241 -41.92 13.65 -14.74
C HIS A 241 -42.58 12.60 -13.83
N GLY A 242 -42.25 12.58 -12.54
CA GLY A 242 -42.72 11.59 -11.57
C GLY A 242 -41.99 10.25 -11.64
N ILE A 243 -41.85 9.62 -10.48
CA ILE A 243 -41.12 8.38 -10.31
C ILE A 243 -41.75 7.17 -11.05
N LEU A 244 -43.07 7.18 -11.22
CA LEU A 244 -43.81 6.03 -11.82
C LEU A 244 -43.37 5.68 -13.24
N GLN A 245 -42.94 6.64 -14.03
CA GLN A 245 -42.49 6.36 -15.40
C GLN A 245 -41.18 5.60 -15.49
N TYR A 246 -40.45 5.48 -14.38
CA TYR A 246 -39.17 4.74 -14.27
C TYR A 246 -39.35 3.35 -13.68
N LEU A 247 -40.58 3.01 -13.21
CA LEU A 247 -40.91 1.73 -12.59
C LEU A 247 -41.61 0.77 -13.55
N VAL A 248 -41.54 -0.52 -13.25
CA VAL A 248 -42.36 -1.51 -13.94
C VAL A 248 -43.83 -1.32 -13.58
N PRO A 249 -44.78 -1.65 -14.49
CA PRO A 249 -46.22 -1.37 -14.29
C PRO A 249 -46.84 -2.10 -13.09
N ARG A 250 -46.23 -3.20 -12.62
CA ARG A 250 -46.77 -4.00 -11.50
C ARG A 250 -45.78 -4.02 -10.37
N LEU A 251 -46.18 -3.44 -9.23
CA LEU A 251 -45.43 -3.47 -7.97
C LEU A 251 -46.04 -4.48 -7.02
N ASN A 252 -45.22 -5.24 -6.29
CA ASN A 252 -45.68 -6.08 -5.21
C ASN A 252 -46.08 -5.24 -3.98
N CYS A 253 -46.65 -5.84 -2.94
CA CYS A 253 -47.14 -5.14 -1.75
C CYS A 253 -46.05 -4.33 -1.05
N GLN A 254 -44.84 -4.89 -0.90
CA GLN A 254 -43.72 -4.24 -0.25
C GLN A 254 -43.20 -3.07 -1.09
N ALA A 255 -43.02 -3.27 -2.40
CA ALA A 255 -42.61 -2.18 -3.28
C ALA A 255 -43.60 -1.01 -3.29
N ARG A 256 -44.92 -1.27 -3.15
CA ARG A 256 -45.93 -0.21 -3.00
C ARG A 256 -45.77 0.57 -1.68
N SER A 257 -45.48 -0.13 -0.58
CA SER A 257 -45.21 0.50 0.71
C SER A 257 -43.96 1.37 0.64
N GLU A 258 -42.86 0.86 0.05
CA GLU A 258 -41.64 1.61 -0.15
C GLU A 258 -41.84 2.80 -1.11
N PHE A 259 -42.67 2.62 -2.15
CA PHE A 259 -43.04 3.70 -3.07
C PHE A 259 -43.77 4.85 -2.34
N ALA A 260 -44.77 4.54 -1.48
CA ALA A 260 -45.46 5.54 -0.70
C ALA A 260 -44.52 6.32 0.24
N ALA A 261 -43.54 5.63 0.85
CA ALA A 261 -42.52 6.24 1.69
C ALA A 261 -41.58 7.17 0.87
N VAL A 262 -41.19 6.78 -0.35
CA VAL A 262 -40.39 7.63 -1.25
C VAL A 262 -41.21 8.85 -1.70
N GLN A 263 -42.49 8.68 -2.07
CA GLN A 263 -43.36 9.80 -2.43
C GLN A 263 -43.52 10.81 -1.28
N LEU A 264 -43.71 10.33 -0.07
CA LEU A 264 -43.81 11.19 1.10
C LEU A 264 -42.53 11.99 1.32
N ALA A 265 -41.36 11.32 1.17
CA ALA A 265 -40.06 11.98 1.26
C ALA A 265 -39.81 13.00 0.15
N MET A 266 -40.48 12.87 -0.98
CA MET A 266 -40.34 13.78 -2.13
C MET A 266 -41.29 14.97 -2.10
N ASN A 267 -42.36 14.93 -1.31
CA ASN A 267 -43.40 15.99 -1.30
C ASN A 267 -42.83 17.38 -0.96
N ASP A 268 -41.80 17.44 -0.14
CA ASP A 268 -41.17 18.69 0.29
C ASP A 268 -39.96 19.07 -0.60
N TRP A 269 -39.74 18.38 -1.77
CA TRP A 269 -38.62 18.69 -2.62
C TRP A 269 -38.96 19.79 -3.61
N GLU A 270 -38.44 20.95 -3.34
CA GLU A 270 -38.41 22.06 -4.29
C GLU A 270 -37.00 22.13 -4.89
N LEU A 271 -36.94 22.11 -6.24
CA LEU A 271 -35.68 22.31 -6.96
C LEU A 271 -35.38 23.80 -7.04
N GLU A 272 -34.19 24.19 -6.60
CA GLU A 272 -33.71 25.57 -6.67
C GLU A 272 -32.88 25.79 -7.94
N ASP A 273 -32.79 27.05 -8.37
CA ASP A 273 -31.82 27.44 -9.39
C ASP A 273 -30.39 27.31 -8.85
N GLY A 274 -29.51 26.76 -9.67
CA GLY A 274 -28.08 26.62 -9.35
C GLY A 274 -27.56 25.20 -9.57
N GLU A 275 -26.25 25.03 -9.40
CA GLU A 275 -25.60 23.72 -9.58
C GLU A 275 -25.70 22.88 -8.31
N ASP A 276 -25.88 21.55 -8.49
CA ASP A 276 -25.75 20.59 -7.41
C ASP A 276 -24.33 20.60 -6.85
N VAL A 277 -24.17 20.59 -5.52
CA VAL A 277 -22.85 20.63 -4.89
C VAL A 277 -22.53 19.28 -4.29
N ARG A 278 -21.49 18.65 -4.81
CA ARG A 278 -20.99 17.35 -4.37
C ARG A 278 -19.82 17.52 -3.42
N ARG A 279 -19.90 16.91 -2.23
CA ARG A 279 -18.88 17.01 -1.17
C ARG A 279 -18.38 15.64 -0.75
N SER A 280 -17.15 15.59 -0.21
CA SER A 280 -16.54 14.39 0.36
C SER A 280 -15.77 14.75 1.63
N SER A 281 -15.78 13.90 2.64
CA SER A 281 -14.89 14.03 3.80
C SER A 281 -13.41 13.84 3.47
N LEU A 282 -13.13 13.33 2.27
CA LEU A 282 -11.76 13.07 1.77
C LEU A 282 -11.23 14.19 0.87
N GLN A 283 -11.92 15.32 0.78
CA GLN A 283 -11.49 16.47 -0.02
C GLN A 283 -10.67 17.46 0.81
N SER A 284 -9.82 18.25 0.09
CA SER A 284 -9.12 19.41 0.67
C SER A 284 -10.05 20.61 0.83
N SER A 285 -9.54 21.68 1.47
CA SER A 285 -10.21 23.00 1.55
C SER A 285 -10.62 23.54 0.16
N ASP A 286 -9.87 23.22 -0.87
CA ASP A 286 -10.08 23.69 -2.25
C ASP A 286 -10.97 22.75 -3.08
N TYR A 287 -11.80 21.96 -2.42
CA TYR A 287 -12.75 21.02 -3.03
C TYR A 287 -12.09 19.93 -3.92
N HIS A 288 -10.78 19.66 -3.77
CA HIS A 288 -10.11 18.59 -4.50
C HIS A 288 -10.04 17.30 -3.68
N LEU A 289 -10.41 16.18 -4.27
CA LEU A 289 -10.23 14.87 -3.64
C LEU A 289 -8.73 14.59 -3.40
N VAL A 290 -8.40 14.21 -2.16
CA VAL A 290 -7.05 13.86 -1.75
C VAL A 290 -6.81 12.38 -2.01
N THR A 291 -6.10 12.07 -3.09
CA THR A 291 -5.85 10.68 -3.55
C THR A 291 -5.25 9.80 -2.46
N SER A 292 -4.35 10.33 -1.61
CA SER A 292 -3.76 9.57 -0.50
C SER A 292 -4.79 9.14 0.55
N ASN A 293 -5.82 9.95 0.81
CA ASN A 293 -6.88 9.61 1.76
C ASN A 293 -7.81 8.55 1.20
N ILE A 294 -8.15 8.65 -0.11
CA ILE A 294 -8.94 7.62 -0.81
C ILE A 294 -8.17 6.30 -0.81
N TYR A 295 -6.88 6.34 -1.14
CA TYR A 295 -6.04 5.15 -1.16
C TYR A 295 -5.96 4.49 0.23
N LYS A 296 -5.74 5.26 1.29
CA LYS A 296 -5.76 4.76 2.66
C LYS A 296 -7.10 4.09 2.99
N LEU A 297 -8.22 4.75 2.70
CA LEU A 297 -9.55 4.18 2.93
C LEU A 297 -9.74 2.86 2.17
N ALA A 298 -9.31 2.79 0.92
CA ALA A 298 -9.47 1.61 0.06
C ALA A 298 -8.56 0.43 0.45
N THR A 299 -7.44 0.68 1.15
CA THR A 299 -6.43 -0.36 1.44
C THR A 299 -6.30 -0.70 2.92
N SER A 300 -6.80 0.15 3.83
CA SER A 300 -6.72 -0.12 5.27
C SER A 300 -7.70 -1.21 5.69
N LEU A 301 -7.18 -2.19 6.41
CA LEU A 301 -8.00 -3.17 7.11
C LEU A 301 -8.48 -2.57 8.45
N SER A 302 -9.58 -3.10 9.00
CA SER A 302 -10.20 -2.54 10.20
C SER A 302 -9.35 -2.66 11.46
N ASN A 303 -8.39 -3.59 11.49
CA ASN A 303 -7.57 -3.89 12.66
C ASN A 303 -6.09 -3.68 12.37
N VAL A 304 -5.45 -2.83 13.18
CA VAL A 304 -3.99 -2.67 13.15
C VAL A 304 -3.34 -3.96 13.61
N CYS A 305 -2.32 -4.41 12.88
CA CYS A 305 -1.54 -5.58 13.25
C CYS A 305 -0.79 -5.34 14.57
N ASP A 306 -0.94 -6.23 15.56
CA ASP A 306 -0.36 -6.11 16.90
C ASP A 306 1.16 -5.89 16.87
N SER A 307 1.85 -6.53 15.94
CA SER A 307 3.29 -6.40 15.76
C SER A 307 3.75 -5.12 15.07
N TYR A 308 2.84 -4.21 14.66
CA TYR A 308 3.18 -2.99 13.91
C TYR A 308 4.22 -2.13 14.64
N ASN A 309 3.99 -1.87 15.92
CA ASN A 309 4.91 -1.05 16.72
C ASN A 309 6.29 -1.71 16.87
N PHE A 310 6.31 -3.03 17.05
CA PHE A 310 7.53 -3.81 17.15
C PHE A 310 8.38 -3.73 15.88
N VAL A 311 7.75 -3.87 14.70
CA VAL A 311 8.48 -3.89 13.42
C VAL A 311 8.82 -2.48 12.94
N TRP A 312 7.88 -1.54 13.04
CA TRP A 312 8.00 -0.26 12.33
C TRP A 312 8.24 0.95 13.22
N GLN A 313 7.68 0.97 14.46
CA GLN A 313 7.76 2.09 15.39
C GLN A 313 8.95 1.95 16.38
N ASN A 314 10.10 1.53 15.88
CA ASN A 314 11.34 1.40 16.63
C ASN A 314 12.49 2.11 15.90
N HIS A 315 13.68 2.13 16.49
CA HIS A 315 14.85 2.86 15.97
C HIS A 315 15.86 1.98 15.21
N ALA A 316 15.53 0.72 14.95
CA ALA A 316 16.40 -0.18 14.20
C ALA A 316 16.60 0.30 12.74
N PRO A 317 17.72 0.00 12.10
CA PRO A 317 17.95 0.30 10.70
C PRO A 317 16.91 -0.36 9.78
N PRO A 318 16.61 0.23 8.58
CA PRO A 318 15.62 -0.32 7.66
C PRO A 318 15.85 -1.80 7.30
N LYS A 319 17.10 -2.24 7.16
CA LYS A 319 17.45 -3.64 6.89
C LYS A 319 17.01 -4.59 8.02
N VAL A 320 17.10 -4.12 9.27
CA VAL A 320 16.69 -4.90 10.45
C VAL A 320 15.18 -4.92 10.60
N LYS A 321 14.49 -3.81 10.31
CA LYS A 321 13.02 -3.77 10.24
C LYS A 321 12.49 -4.72 9.16
N PHE A 322 13.13 -4.77 8.00
CA PHE A 322 12.77 -5.72 6.94
C PHE A 322 12.99 -7.18 7.38
N PHE A 323 14.12 -7.45 8.05
CA PHE A 323 14.39 -8.76 8.67
C PHE A 323 13.32 -9.12 9.70
N ALA A 324 12.97 -8.20 10.61
CA ALA A 324 11.93 -8.41 11.62
C ALA A 324 10.57 -8.75 10.98
N TRP A 325 10.22 -8.04 9.91
CA TRP A 325 9.01 -8.36 9.14
C TRP A 325 9.06 -9.77 8.54
N LEU A 326 10.20 -10.19 7.97
CA LEU A 326 10.37 -11.57 7.48
C LEU A 326 10.36 -12.61 8.61
N LEU A 327 10.95 -12.28 9.76
CA LEU A 327 10.95 -13.15 10.95
C LEU A 327 9.52 -13.49 11.36
N LEU A 328 8.68 -12.47 11.56
CA LEU A 328 7.27 -12.65 11.94
C LEU A 328 6.43 -13.36 10.86
N GLN A 329 6.87 -13.36 9.60
CA GLN A 329 6.25 -14.15 8.53
C GLN A 329 6.80 -15.58 8.45
N ASN A 330 7.72 -15.96 9.34
CA ASN A 330 8.48 -17.22 9.27
C ASN A 330 9.18 -17.41 7.91
N ARG A 331 9.77 -16.33 7.37
CA ARG A 331 10.38 -16.29 6.05
C ARG A 331 11.87 -15.91 6.06
N ILE A 332 12.50 -15.83 7.25
CA ILE A 332 13.96 -15.68 7.35
C ILE A 332 14.65 -16.94 6.78
N GLN A 333 15.88 -16.75 6.34
CA GLN A 333 16.73 -17.85 5.88
C GLN A 333 17.29 -18.58 7.12
N CYS A 334 16.60 -19.61 7.58
CA CYS A 334 17.06 -20.63 8.50
C CYS A 334 17.20 -21.96 7.76
N SER A 335 17.98 -22.92 8.27
CA SER A 335 18.26 -24.18 7.58
C SER A 335 17.00 -24.94 7.19
N HIS A 336 15.95 -24.92 8.01
CA HIS A 336 14.65 -25.49 7.70
C HIS A 336 13.99 -24.83 6.47
N ASN A 337 13.99 -23.51 6.38
CA ASN A 337 13.44 -22.79 5.22
C ASN A 337 14.30 -22.94 3.98
N LEU A 338 15.63 -23.06 4.13
CA LEU A 338 16.55 -23.28 3.01
C LEU A 338 16.44 -24.71 2.48
N LYS A 339 16.26 -25.71 3.32
CA LYS A 339 15.98 -27.10 2.92
C LYS A 339 14.69 -27.20 2.12
N LYS A 340 13.62 -26.56 2.56
CA LYS A 340 12.35 -26.48 1.79
C LYS A 340 12.52 -25.89 0.40
N LYS A 341 13.57 -25.10 0.17
CA LYS A 341 13.92 -24.50 -1.12
C LYS A 341 14.99 -25.26 -1.88
N HIS A 342 15.40 -26.42 -1.38
CA HIS A 342 16.48 -27.23 -1.96
C HIS A 342 17.82 -26.46 -2.09
N VAL A 343 18.13 -25.55 -1.15
CA VAL A 343 19.40 -24.85 -1.03
C VAL A 343 20.35 -25.58 -0.11
N LEU A 344 19.82 -26.26 0.93
CA LEU A 344 20.56 -27.12 1.85
C LEU A 344 19.94 -28.52 1.86
N ASP A 345 20.76 -29.53 2.08
CA ASP A 345 20.34 -30.92 2.18
C ASP A 345 19.82 -31.27 3.57
N THR A 346 20.33 -30.61 4.61
CA THR A 346 19.99 -30.82 6.01
C THR A 346 19.33 -29.56 6.60
N ASP A 347 18.54 -29.76 7.63
CA ASP A 347 17.91 -28.68 8.43
C ASP A 347 18.38 -28.69 9.88
N THR A 348 19.44 -29.40 10.20
CA THR A 348 20.05 -29.44 11.53
C THR A 348 20.68 -28.10 11.87
N CYS A 349 20.48 -27.64 13.09
CA CYS A 349 21.07 -26.39 13.59
C CYS A 349 22.57 -26.55 13.81
N GLU A 350 23.39 -25.79 13.07
CA GLU A 350 24.85 -25.82 13.20
C GLU A 350 25.37 -25.20 14.50
N LEU A 351 24.54 -24.40 15.21
CA LEU A 351 24.92 -23.81 16.50
C LEU A 351 24.89 -24.84 17.66
N CYS A 352 23.96 -25.81 17.61
CA CYS A 352 23.79 -26.79 18.68
C CYS A 352 23.90 -28.25 18.22
N THR A 353 23.84 -28.52 16.92
CA THR A 353 23.90 -29.87 16.29
C THR A 353 22.86 -30.89 16.76
N ARG A 354 21.77 -30.43 17.44
CA ARG A 354 20.82 -31.30 18.13
C ARG A 354 19.41 -31.27 17.56
N SER A 355 18.99 -30.16 16.98
CA SER A 355 17.59 -29.93 16.60
C SER A 355 17.49 -29.29 15.22
N THR A 356 16.30 -29.37 14.62
CA THR A 356 15.98 -28.65 13.39
C THR A 356 16.04 -27.15 13.61
N GLU A 357 16.74 -26.45 12.74
CA GLU A 357 16.85 -24.99 12.80
C GLU A 357 15.62 -24.32 12.16
N THR A 358 14.57 -24.16 12.93
CA THR A 358 13.43 -23.30 12.62
C THR A 358 13.74 -21.86 13.04
N ALA A 359 12.89 -20.89 12.62
CA ALA A 359 13.03 -19.50 13.08
C ALA A 359 12.92 -19.39 14.60
N ASP A 360 11.99 -20.14 15.21
CA ASP A 360 11.82 -20.17 16.67
C ASP A 360 13.04 -20.78 17.37
N HIS A 361 13.50 -21.95 16.90
CA HIS A 361 14.71 -22.55 17.44
C HIS A 361 15.91 -21.60 17.38
N LEU A 362 16.13 -20.96 16.25
CA LEU A 362 17.27 -20.06 16.05
C LEU A 362 17.25 -18.85 17.00
N ILE A 363 16.08 -18.27 17.26
CA ILE A 363 15.97 -17.04 18.06
C ILE A 363 15.81 -17.33 19.55
N THR A 364 15.02 -18.34 19.93
CA THR A 364 14.62 -18.60 21.32
C THR A 364 14.94 -20.00 21.82
N GLY A 365 14.79 -21.02 20.96
CA GLY A 365 14.84 -22.43 21.36
C GLY A 365 16.25 -23.05 21.37
N CYS A 366 17.22 -22.51 20.64
CA CYS A 366 18.57 -23.06 20.56
C CYS A 366 19.30 -22.91 21.90
N PRO A 367 19.99 -23.95 22.44
CA PRO A 367 20.80 -23.82 23.63
C PRO A 367 21.84 -22.69 23.57
N PHE A 368 22.43 -22.43 22.40
CA PHE A 368 23.31 -21.31 22.17
C PHE A 368 22.57 -19.97 22.29
N ALA A 369 21.40 -19.81 21.66
CA ALA A 369 20.57 -18.63 21.81
C ALA A 369 20.09 -18.42 23.24
N GLN A 370 19.69 -19.49 23.94
CA GLN A 370 19.31 -19.42 25.35
C GLN A 370 20.47 -18.98 26.24
N CYS A 371 21.69 -19.48 25.97
CA CYS A 371 22.91 -19.02 26.64
C CYS A 371 23.14 -17.52 26.43
N PHE A 372 22.98 -17.03 25.18
CA PHE A 372 23.08 -15.61 24.86
C PHE A 372 22.05 -14.77 25.63
N TRP A 373 20.77 -15.17 25.63
CA TRP A 373 19.71 -14.44 26.33
C TRP A 373 19.95 -14.36 27.83
N ARG A 374 20.41 -15.48 28.47
CA ARG A 374 20.77 -15.47 29.89
C ARG A 374 21.90 -14.50 30.18
N HIS A 375 22.92 -14.43 29.33
CA HIS A 375 24.06 -13.53 29.53
C HIS A 375 23.67 -12.05 29.52
N ILE A 376 22.68 -11.69 28.71
CA ILE A 376 22.15 -10.31 28.69
C ILE A 376 20.98 -10.10 29.65
N GLY A 377 20.75 -11.05 30.57
CA GLY A 377 19.84 -10.93 31.70
C GLY A 377 18.42 -11.42 31.46
N TRP A 378 18.06 -11.95 30.29
CA TRP A 378 16.73 -12.54 30.08
C TRP A 378 16.69 -14.01 30.49
N ASN A 379 15.62 -14.41 31.20
CA ASN A 379 15.31 -15.82 31.38
C ASN A 379 14.67 -16.36 30.06
N PRO A 380 15.31 -17.34 29.38
CA PRO A 380 14.80 -17.87 28.13
C PRO A 380 13.37 -18.44 28.22
N ALA A 381 12.94 -18.92 29.38
CA ALA A 381 11.60 -19.45 29.60
C ALA A 381 10.50 -18.37 29.54
N HIS A 382 10.87 -17.12 29.71
CA HIS A 382 9.94 -15.98 29.67
C HIS A 382 10.00 -15.21 28.34
N ILE A 383 10.85 -15.62 27.40
CA ILE A 383 10.89 -15.00 26.08
C ILE A 383 9.78 -15.60 25.22
N PRO A 384 8.85 -14.81 24.70
CA PRO A 384 7.80 -15.31 23.83
C PRO A 384 8.38 -15.97 22.57
N PRO A 385 7.64 -16.88 21.90
CA PRO A 385 8.03 -17.40 20.60
C PRO A 385 8.23 -16.29 19.58
N PHE A 386 8.94 -16.59 18.48
CA PHE A 386 9.38 -15.56 17.52
C PHE A 386 8.22 -14.74 16.89
N ASP A 387 7.06 -15.34 16.76
CA ASP A 387 5.86 -14.73 16.22
C ASP A 387 5.07 -13.88 17.23
N ASP A 388 5.45 -13.91 18.50
CA ASP A 388 4.88 -13.11 19.60
C ASP A 388 5.94 -12.23 20.32
N LEU A 389 7.12 -12.04 19.74
CA LEU A 389 8.23 -11.27 20.35
C LEU A 389 7.87 -9.82 20.73
N TRP A 390 6.81 -9.24 20.15
CA TRP A 390 6.35 -7.90 20.53
C TRP A 390 5.75 -7.84 21.96
N ARG A 391 5.41 -9.00 22.54
CA ARG A 391 4.89 -9.12 23.91
C ARG A 391 5.97 -9.24 24.96
N ILE A 392 7.25 -9.21 24.57
CA ILE A 392 8.36 -9.31 25.52
C ILE A 392 8.32 -8.16 26.52
N GLU A 393 8.41 -8.49 27.79
CA GLU A 393 8.39 -7.51 28.86
C GLU A 393 9.81 -6.98 29.13
N ALA A 394 9.88 -5.70 29.50
CA ALA A 394 11.13 -5.09 29.88
C ALA A 394 11.59 -5.62 31.25
N GLN A 395 12.90 -5.85 31.38
CA GLN A 395 13.47 -6.15 32.68
C GLN A 395 13.37 -4.95 33.65
N ALA A 396 13.38 -5.21 34.96
CA ALA A 396 13.33 -4.16 35.96
C ALA A 396 14.47 -3.14 35.74
N GLY A 397 14.11 -1.87 35.61
CA GLY A 397 15.03 -0.78 35.33
C GLY A 397 15.48 -0.62 33.87
N ALA A 398 15.07 -1.49 32.95
CA ALA A 398 15.41 -1.36 31.54
C ALA A 398 14.54 -0.32 30.84
N PRO A 399 15.09 0.47 29.88
CA PRO A 399 14.34 1.48 29.15
C PRO A 399 13.35 0.83 28.18
N THR A 400 12.07 1.18 28.32
CA THR A 400 10.98 0.57 27.56
C THR A 400 10.87 1.08 26.11
N ARG A 401 11.20 2.36 25.85
CA ARG A 401 11.11 2.95 24.50
C ARG A 401 12.08 2.34 23.50
N SER A 402 13.27 1.93 23.97
CA SER A 402 14.29 1.29 23.14
C SER A 402 14.24 -0.25 23.17
N LEU A 403 13.34 -0.85 23.96
CA LEU A 403 13.24 -2.29 24.14
C LEU A 403 13.10 -3.03 22.80
N HIS A 404 12.13 -2.68 21.99
CA HIS A 404 11.91 -3.32 20.68
C HIS A 404 13.13 -3.17 19.75
N THR A 405 13.80 -2.01 19.78
CA THR A 405 15.05 -1.79 19.04
C THR A 405 16.13 -2.78 19.49
N MET A 406 16.24 -2.99 20.78
CA MET A 406 17.22 -3.88 21.39
C MET A 406 16.92 -5.35 21.06
N ILE A 407 15.68 -5.80 21.21
CA ILE A 407 15.27 -7.16 20.86
C ILE A 407 15.55 -7.45 19.39
N LEU A 408 15.20 -6.53 18.49
CA LEU A 408 15.49 -6.68 17.07
C LEU A 408 17.00 -6.70 16.77
N LEU A 409 17.81 -5.95 17.50
CA LEU A 409 19.27 -6.01 17.39
C LEU A 409 19.77 -7.41 17.76
N CYS A 410 19.31 -7.97 18.88
CA CYS A 410 19.67 -9.31 19.33
C CYS A 410 19.28 -10.38 18.31
N CYS A 411 18.02 -10.38 17.85
CA CYS A 411 17.55 -11.33 16.84
C CYS A 411 18.34 -11.24 15.53
N TRP A 412 18.64 -10.01 15.09
CA TRP A 412 19.43 -9.76 13.88
C TRP A 412 20.85 -10.34 14.02
N HIS A 413 21.52 -10.14 15.15
CA HIS A 413 22.87 -10.63 15.37
C HIS A 413 22.93 -12.14 15.62
N LEU A 414 21.93 -12.73 16.28
CA LEU A 414 21.80 -14.18 16.39
C LEU A 414 21.69 -14.82 15.00
N TRP A 415 20.82 -14.28 14.15
CA TRP A 415 20.64 -14.77 12.78
C TRP A 415 21.91 -14.60 11.93
N ASN A 416 22.59 -13.44 11.99
CA ASN A 416 23.87 -13.25 11.29
C ASN A 416 24.96 -14.19 11.80
N HIS A 417 25.02 -14.43 13.12
CA HIS A 417 26.01 -15.34 13.71
C HIS A 417 25.80 -16.78 13.21
N CYS A 418 24.54 -17.23 13.11
CA CYS A 418 24.22 -18.51 12.48
C CYS A 418 24.69 -18.56 11.03
N HIS A 419 24.45 -17.51 10.24
CA HIS A 419 24.94 -17.42 8.85
C HIS A 419 26.45 -17.46 8.74
N ASP A 420 27.18 -16.85 9.66
CA ASP A 420 28.64 -16.94 9.71
C ASP A 420 29.11 -18.37 9.98
N VAL A 421 28.39 -19.12 10.82
CA VAL A 421 28.70 -20.55 11.08
C VAL A 421 28.38 -21.39 9.84
N VAL A 422 27.17 -21.28 9.28
CA VAL A 422 26.71 -22.12 8.18
C VAL A 422 27.46 -21.84 6.88
N PHE A 423 27.62 -20.57 6.49
CA PHE A 423 28.15 -20.20 5.17
C PHE A 423 29.62 -19.80 5.14
N ARG A 424 30.21 -19.47 6.31
CA ARG A 424 31.64 -19.07 6.41
C ARG A 424 32.48 -20.04 7.23
N GLY A 425 31.87 -21.13 7.74
CA GLY A 425 32.57 -22.16 8.53
C GLY A 425 33.16 -21.65 9.84
N MET A 426 32.64 -20.54 10.38
CA MET A 426 33.13 -19.97 11.63
C MET A 426 32.59 -20.76 12.83
N PRO A 427 33.41 -21.07 13.85
CA PRO A 427 32.89 -21.78 15.00
C PRO A 427 31.90 -20.91 15.81
N PRO A 428 30.85 -21.52 16.43
CA PRO A 428 29.94 -20.81 17.32
C PRO A 428 30.71 -20.14 18.44
N ASN A 429 30.55 -18.84 18.63
CA ASN A 429 31.29 -18.06 19.63
C ASN A 429 30.42 -16.97 20.25
N LEU A 430 30.06 -17.15 21.52
CA LEU A 430 29.20 -16.23 22.26
C LEU A 430 29.84 -14.85 22.46
N HIS A 431 31.14 -14.79 22.74
CA HIS A 431 31.87 -13.52 22.94
C HIS A 431 31.84 -12.67 21.65
N ARG A 432 32.04 -13.30 20.48
CA ARG A 432 31.95 -12.62 19.19
C ARG A 432 30.57 -12.08 18.95
N LEU A 433 29.51 -12.83 19.28
CA LEU A 433 28.11 -12.38 19.16
C LEU A 433 27.84 -11.17 20.07
N LEU A 434 28.24 -11.22 21.33
CA LEU A 434 28.07 -10.12 22.27
C LEU A 434 28.84 -8.86 21.86
N THR A 435 30.07 -9.04 21.35
CA THR A 435 30.88 -7.94 20.80
C THR A 435 30.20 -7.28 19.63
N ALA A 436 29.64 -8.07 18.67
CA ALA A 436 28.90 -7.54 17.53
C ALA A 436 27.64 -6.78 17.95
N CYS A 437 26.91 -7.25 18.97
CA CYS A 437 25.76 -6.54 19.52
C CYS A 437 26.19 -5.20 20.16
N ARG A 438 27.28 -5.17 20.92
CA ARG A 438 27.81 -3.94 21.50
C ARG A 438 28.20 -2.91 20.45
N GLU A 439 28.98 -3.32 19.44
CA GLU A 439 29.40 -2.46 18.33
C GLU A 439 28.18 -1.90 17.54
N ALA A 440 27.20 -2.75 17.30
CA ALA A 440 25.97 -2.32 16.63
C ALA A 440 25.20 -1.30 17.50
N THR A 441 25.13 -1.51 18.82
CA THR A 441 24.47 -0.55 19.72
C THR A 441 25.16 0.81 19.68
N GLU A 442 26.50 0.84 19.67
CA GLU A 442 27.28 2.07 19.54
C GLU A 442 27.01 2.77 18.21
N LEU A 443 27.01 2.04 17.09
CA LEU A 443 26.68 2.60 15.76
C LEU A 443 25.24 3.13 15.68
N TRP A 444 24.28 2.44 16.25
CA TRP A 444 22.88 2.84 16.17
C TRP A 444 22.57 4.05 17.06
N ARG A 445 23.31 4.22 18.17
CA ARG A 445 23.24 5.37 19.07
C ARG A 445 23.33 6.71 18.32
N TRP A 446 24.21 6.80 17.33
CA TRP A 446 24.39 8.02 16.53
C TRP A 446 23.24 8.35 15.59
N ARG A 447 22.34 7.41 15.36
CA ARG A 447 21.13 7.60 14.55
C ARG A 447 19.97 8.20 15.35
N LEU A 448 20.09 8.25 16.67
CA LEU A 448 19.03 8.68 17.57
C LEU A 448 19.15 10.16 17.91
N LEU A 449 17.98 10.75 18.20
CA LEU A 449 17.91 12.04 18.87
C LEU A 449 18.64 11.97 20.22
N ALA A 450 19.23 13.10 20.63
CA ALA A 450 20.01 13.18 21.86
C ALA A 450 19.27 12.64 23.09
N ALA A 451 17.98 12.93 23.21
CA ALA A 451 17.12 12.48 24.30
C ALA A 451 16.97 10.95 24.42
N LEU A 452 17.21 10.20 23.34
CA LEU A 452 17.10 8.73 23.32
C LEU A 452 18.45 8.02 23.40
N ARG A 453 19.55 8.77 23.32
CA ARG A 453 20.90 8.17 23.36
C ARG A 453 21.22 7.52 24.70
N CYS A 454 20.77 8.10 25.80
CA CYS A 454 20.95 7.55 27.14
C CYS A 454 20.32 6.16 27.30
N GLU A 455 19.21 5.87 26.63
CA GLU A 455 18.62 4.54 26.68
C GLU A 455 19.48 3.48 25.97
N LEU A 456 20.13 3.84 24.84
CA LEU A 456 21.08 2.94 24.19
C LEU A 456 22.40 2.84 24.94
N ASP A 457 22.80 3.85 25.71
CA ASP A 457 23.96 3.75 26.65
C ASP A 457 23.70 2.69 27.70
N TYR A 458 22.47 2.56 28.23
CA TYR A 458 22.09 1.46 29.12
C TYR A 458 22.37 0.10 28.44
N TRP A 459 21.85 -0.13 27.25
CA TRP A 459 22.04 -1.40 26.54
C TRP A 459 23.49 -1.67 26.15
N ARG A 460 24.23 -0.63 25.75
CA ARG A 460 25.66 -0.73 25.50
C ARG A 460 26.41 -1.21 26.76
N ASN A 461 26.06 -0.69 27.93
CA ASN A 461 26.67 -1.09 29.20
C ASN A 461 26.32 -2.54 29.56
N VAL A 462 25.09 -2.99 29.32
CA VAL A 462 24.70 -4.41 29.47
C VAL A 462 25.65 -5.30 28.66
N PHE A 463 25.87 -5.02 27.36
CA PHE A 463 26.81 -5.80 26.56
C PHE A 463 28.27 -5.64 27.00
N PHE A 464 28.69 -4.46 27.46
CA PHE A 464 30.05 -4.21 27.92
C PHE A 464 30.38 -5.06 29.15
N HIS A 465 29.55 -5.04 30.17
CA HIS A 465 29.75 -5.80 31.39
C HIS A 465 29.84 -7.31 31.16
N VAL A 466 29.03 -7.81 30.25
CA VAL A 466 29.02 -9.24 29.88
C VAL A 466 30.23 -9.62 29.03
N THR A 467 30.70 -8.71 28.15
CA THR A 467 31.87 -8.98 27.30
C THR A 467 33.19 -8.91 28.07
N TYR A 468 33.26 -8.05 29.07
CA TYR A 468 34.49 -7.81 29.89
C TYR A 468 34.22 -7.92 31.40
N PRO A 469 33.90 -9.10 31.93
CA PRO A 469 33.54 -9.25 33.35
C PRO A 469 34.66 -8.86 34.32
N LYS A 470 35.95 -8.86 33.90
CA LYS A 470 37.09 -8.49 34.75
C LYS A 470 37.28 -6.97 34.94
N PHE A 471 36.70 -6.12 34.11
CA PHE A 471 36.79 -4.67 34.26
C PHE A 471 35.76 -4.08 35.24
N CYS A 472 34.78 -4.85 35.67
CA CYS A 472 33.74 -4.36 36.58
C CYS A 472 34.20 -4.23 38.05
N CYS A 473 35.24 -4.97 38.47
CA CYS A 473 35.72 -4.90 39.83
C CYS A 473 36.64 -3.70 40.15
N THR A 474 37.22 -3.03 39.16
CA THR A 474 38.16 -1.92 39.38
C THR A 474 37.53 -0.54 39.41
N LEU A 475 36.29 -0.36 38.84
CA LEU A 475 35.61 0.95 38.83
C LEU A 475 34.70 1.23 40.02
N LEU A 476 34.48 0.26 40.92
CA LEU A 476 33.68 0.44 42.15
C LEU A 476 34.48 0.85 43.38
N HIS A 477 35.81 1.02 43.28
CA HIS A 477 36.66 1.36 44.42
C HIS A 477 37.28 2.77 44.40
N GLU A 478 36.97 3.60 43.40
CA GLU A 478 37.36 5.02 43.45
C GLU A 478 36.17 5.90 43.81
N GLN A 479 35.75 5.89 45.06
CA GLN A 479 35.05 7.04 45.66
C GLN A 479 36.11 8.05 46.06
N PRO A 480 36.01 9.32 45.65
CA PRO A 480 36.90 10.35 46.16
C PRO A 480 36.56 10.57 47.63
N THR A 481 37.49 10.19 48.55
CA THR A 481 37.54 10.66 49.91
C THR A 481 37.57 12.19 49.88
N LYS A 482 36.48 12.81 50.33
CA LYS A 482 36.48 14.24 50.68
C LYS A 482 37.52 14.42 51.83
N ALA A 483 38.61 15.06 51.49
CA ALA A 483 39.48 15.69 52.53
C ALA A 483 38.78 16.97 52.99
N MET A 484 38.79 17.12 54.32
CA MET A 484 38.42 18.32 55.06
C MET A 484 39.17 19.56 54.58
#